data_5de076982c7c22f39531281e414d5e0a
#
_entry.id   5de076982c7c22f39531281e414d5e0a
#
_cell.length_a   1.000
_cell.length_b   1.000
_cell.length_c   1.000
_cell.angle_alpha   90.00
_cell.angle_beta   90.00
_cell.angle_gamma   90.00
#
_symmetry.space_group_name_H-M   'P 1'
#
loop_
_entity.id
_entity.type
_entity.pdbx_description
1 polymer ?
#
loop_
_entity_poly.entity_id
_entity_poly.type
_entity_poly.pdbx_seq_one_letter_code
_entity_poly.pdbx_strand_id
1 'polypeptide(L)'
;FGQAGPRHGSAPDGGSTDFLPWMLPMELAMWNCVSCEMWSAYKMKQLGLISKCVPVINDKGKWVRNPAIITDKYIEDGEIVYGEFKIGEDAKKARDFVKSAKTDFELLDTEVNKILWTYTNLFPGCLIKSVEGIRMKKKFFWDQGKTVNRHWLAVNMNCEAYLGFNAFNTKKITGQDVIDFIEYRRRQAQGEAFDLEFMAAVLGKPQKS
;
A
#
# COMPACT_ATOMS: atom_id res chain seq x y z
N PHE A 1 2.14 0.08 -3.88
CA PHE A 1 2.23 0.56 -2.50
C PHE A 1 0.88 1.12 -2.07
N GLY A 2 0.37 0.74 -0.91
CA GLY A 2 -0.91 1.23 -0.38
C GLY A 2 -1.15 0.70 1.03
N GLN A 3 -2.09 1.33 1.72
CA GLN A 3 -2.45 0.98 3.08
C GLN A 3 -3.80 0.25 3.06
N ALA A 4 -3.77 -1.07 3.04
CA ALA A 4 -4.98 -1.88 2.92
C ALA A 4 -5.79 -2.00 4.23
N GLY A 5 -5.27 -1.48 5.35
CA GLY A 5 -5.86 -1.62 6.68
C GLY A 5 -7.35 -1.30 6.76
N PRO A 6 -7.82 -0.10 6.38
CA PRO A 6 -9.23 0.26 6.49
C PRO A 6 -10.20 -0.63 5.71
N ARG A 7 -9.72 -1.29 4.66
CA ARG A 7 -10.53 -2.25 3.88
C ARG A 7 -10.67 -3.60 4.58
N HIS A 8 -9.71 -3.95 5.41
CA HIS A 8 -9.62 -5.25 6.06
C HIS A 8 -9.84 -5.19 7.58
N GLY A 9 -10.43 -4.11 8.07
CA GLY A 9 -10.76 -3.93 9.48
C GLY A 9 -9.56 -3.58 10.36
N SER A 10 -8.55 -2.90 9.83
CA SER A 10 -7.42 -2.39 10.60
C SER A 10 -7.10 -0.94 10.22
N ALA A 11 -6.33 -0.26 11.04
CA ALA A 11 -5.71 1.01 10.68
C ALA A 11 -4.27 0.76 10.20
N PRO A 12 -3.65 1.68 9.42
CA PRO A 12 -2.24 1.56 9.03
C PRO A 12 -1.29 1.95 10.17
N ASP A 13 -1.53 1.36 11.36
CA ASP A 13 -0.89 1.61 12.64
C ASP A 13 0.46 0.90 12.82
N GLY A 14 0.90 0.13 11.82
CA GLY A 14 2.25 -0.43 11.74
C GLY A 14 3.34 0.57 11.40
N GLY A 15 3.07 1.87 11.52
CA GLY A 15 4.00 2.97 11.33
C GLY A 15 3.66 3.94 10.20
N SER A 16 2.72 3.62 9.33
CA SER A 16 2.39 4.49 8.19
C SER A 16 1.76 5.81 8.65
N THR A 17 0.88 5.77 9.64
CA THR A 17 0.28 6.96 10.24
C THR A 17 1.31 7.86 10.94
N ASP A 18 2.42 7.27 11.43
CA ASP A 18 3.49 8.01 12.08
C ASP A 18 4.49 8.60 11.09
N PHE A 19 4.77 7.91 9.99
CA PHE A 19 5.91 8.24 9.13
C PHE A 19 5.54 8.89 7.80
N LEU A 20 4.40 8.55 7.19
CA LEU A 20 4.01 9.14 5.92
C LEU A 20 3.84 10.66 5.98
N PRO A 21 3.26 11.25 7.05
CA PRO A 21 3.16 12.71 7.17
C PRO A 21 4.51 13.46 7.22
N TRP A 22 5.60 12.74 7.46
CA TRP A 22 6.96 13.29 7.42
C TRP A 22 7.60 13.23 6.05
N MET A 23 7.12 12.36 5.20
CA MET A 23 7.69 12.10 3.88
C MET A 23 6.84 12.71 2.77
N LEU A 24 5.57 12.98 3.06
CA LEU A 24 4.56 13.45 2.09
C LEU A 24 3.84 14.69 2.62
N PRO A 25 3.29 15.52 1.74
CA PRO A 25 2.23 16.45 2.13
C PRO A 25 1.12 15.72 2.90
N MET A 26 0.59 16.37 3.93
CA MET A 26 -0.40 15.77 4.85
C MET A 26 -1.61 15.21 4.10
N GLU A 27 -2.09 15.92 3.07
CA GLU A 27 -3.22 15.48 2.25
C GLU A 27 -2.95 14.12 1.59
N LEU A 28 -1.79 13.97 0.94
CA LEU A 28 -1.41 12.71 0.29
C LEU A 28 -1.20 11.57 1.29
N ALA A 29 -0.64 11.87 2.45
CA ALA A 29 -0.49 10.88 3.52
C ALA A 29 -1.84 10.40 4.05
N MET A 30 -2.77 11.33 4.29
CA MET A 30 -4.15 11.02 4.70
C MET A 30 -4.87 10.21 3.63
N TRP A 31 -4.83 10.65 2.38
CA TRP A 31 -5.49 9.95 1.28
C TRP A 31 -5.00 8.51 1.16
N ASN A 32 -3.68 8.28 1.14
CA ASN A 32 -3.11 6.93 1.06
C ASN A 32 -3.52 6.04 2.24
N CYS A 33 -3.53 6.59 3.47
CA CYS A 33 -3.89 5.84 4.67
C CYS A 33 -5.38 5.51 4.77
N VAL A 34 -6.26 6.35 4.23
CA VAL A 34 -7.72 6.26 4.42
C VAL A 34 -8.41 5.61 3.23
N SER A 35 -8.02 5.97 2.00
CA SER A 35 -8.67 5.48 0.77
C SER A 35 -8.32 4.04 0.40
N CYS A 36 -7.23 3.50 0.94
CA CYS A 36 -6.62 2.25 0.50
C CYS A 36 -6.17 2.26 -0.98
N GLU A 37 -5.97 3.44 -1.56
CA GLU A 37 -5.51 3.56 -2.93
C GLU A 37 -4.13 2.92 -3.11
N MET A 38 -3.98 2.16 -4.18
CA MET A 38 -2.70 1.54 -4.53
C MET A 38 -1.88 2.47 -5.42
N TRP A 39 -0.68 2.81 -4.99
CA TRP A 39 0.26 3.62 -5.77
C TRP A 39 1.33 2.77 -6.41
N SER A 40 1.69 3.10 -7.65
CA SER A 40 2.79 2.45 -8.34
C SER A 40 4.14 2.88 -7.77
N ALA A 41 5.20 2.11 -8.08
CA ALA A 41 6.56 2.52 -7.77
C ALA A 41 6.96 3.85 -8.43
N TYR A 42 6.42 4.15 -9.61
CA TYR A 42 6.68 5.41 -10.32
C TYR A 42 6.07 6.62 -9.61
N LYS A 43 4.80 6.49 -9.14
CA LYS A 43 4.16 7.51 -8.30
C LYS A 43 4.93 7.71 -7.00
N MET A 44 5.31 6.62 -6.34
CA MET A 44 6.12 6.67 -5.10
C MET A 44 7.47 7.33 -5.29
N LYS A 45 8.14 7.12 -6.43
CA LYS A 45 9.37 7.81 -6.79
C LYS A 45 9.16 9.29 -6.99
N GLN A 46 8.10 9.67 -7.71
CA GLN A 46 7.73 11.06 -7.96
C GLN A 46 7.47 11.80 -6.64
N LEU A 47 6.83 11.14 -5.68
CA LEU A 47 6.55 11.67 -4.36
C LEU A 47 7.75 11.65 -3.40
N GLY A 48 8.91 11.14 -3.82
CA GLY A 48 10.12 11.12 -3.01
C GLY A 48 10.22 9.97 -1.97
N LEU A 49 9.31 9.01 -2.01
CA LEU A 49 9.30 7.87 -1.07
C LEU A 49 10.30 6.78 -1.43
N ILE A 50 10.64 6.64 -2.71
CA ILE A 50 11.67 5.72 -3.19
C ILE A 50 12.63 6.43 -4.13
N SER A 51 13.88 5.99 -4.14
CA SER A 51 14.95 6.66 -4.90
C SER A 51 14.98 6.26 -6.37
N LYS A 52 14.64 5.01 -6.70
CA LYS A 52 14.78 4.48 -8.07
C LYS A 52 13.72 3.43 -8.39
N CYS A 53 13.23 3.44 -9.63
CA CYS A 53 12.44 2.37 -10.22
C CYS A 53 13.31 1.63 -11.23
N VAL A 54 13.43 0.32 -11.07
CA VAL A 54 14.19 -0.55 -11.97
C VAL A 54 13.21 -1.56 -12.58
N PRO A 55 13.13 -1.69 -13.92
CA PRO A 55 12.27 -2.67 -14.54
C PRO A 55 12.78 -4.09 -14.25
N VAL A 56 11.82 -5.00 -13.99
CA VAL A 56 12.06 -6.42 -13.73
C VAL A 56 11.31 -7.32 -14.72
N ILE A 57 10.60 -6.73 -15.67
CA ILE A 57 9.92 -7.44 -16.74
C ILE A 57 10.90 -7.56 -17.91
N ASN A 58 11.24 -8.80 -18.27
CA ASN A 58 12.11 -9.09 -19.40
C ASN A 58 11.27 -9.65 -20.55
N ASP A 59 11.20 -8.90 -21.65
CA ASP A 59 10.59 -9.32 -22.89
C ASP A 59 11.68 -9.62 -23.92
N LYS A 60 11.91 -10.89 -24.20
CA LYS A 60 12.86 -11.38 -25.21
C LYS A 60 14.26 -10.76 -25.09
N GLY A 61 14.76 -10.67 -23.86
CA GLY A 61 16.09 -10.10 -23.58
C GLY A 61 16.13 -8.58 -23.36
N LYS A 62 14.99 -7.90 -23.37
CA LYS A 62 14.91 -6.46 -23.09
C LYS A 62 14.12 -6.23 -21.82
N TRP A 63 14.66 -5.42 -20.89
CA TRP A 63 13.91 -4.95 -19.74
C TRP A 63 12.96 -3.85 -20.14
N VAL A 64 11.68 -4.05 -19.86
CA VAL A 64 10.61 -3.11 -20.17
C VAL A 64 9.96 -2.59 -18.90
N ARG A 65 9.53 -1.34 -18.93
CA ARG A 65 8.72 -0.79 -17.85
C ARG A 65 7.40 -1.53 -17.78
N ASN A 66 6.82 -1.61 -16.57
CA ASN A 66 5.52 -2.25 -16.42
C ASN A 66 4.46 -1.52 -17.27
N PRO A 67 3.90 -2.17 -18.29
CA PRO A 67 2.98 -1.52 -19.21
C PRO A 67 1.62 -1.18 -18.59
N ALA A 68 1.33 -1.71 -17.38
CA ALA A 68 0.12 -1.35 -16.65
C ALA A 68 0.20 0.03 -15.98
N ILE A 69 1.37 0.68 -16.04
CA ILE A 69 1.60 2.00 -15.47
C ILE A 69 1.81 3.01 -16.60
N ILE A 70 1.25 4.19 -16.46
CA ILE A 70 1.47 5.31 -17.38
C ILE A 70 2.87 5.86 -17.12
N THR A 71 3.79 5.68 -18.06
CA THR A 71 5.19 6.14 -17.96
C THR A 71 5.67 6.86 -19.22
N ASP A 72 4.81 7.01 -20.19
CA ASP A 72 5.04 7.61 -21.50
C ASP A 72 4.51 9.05 -21.61
N LYS A 73 3.64 9.46 -20.69
CA LYS A 73 3.16 10.84 -20.58
C LYS A 73 3.17 11.30 -19.12
N TYR A 74 3.32 12.60 -18.89
CA TYR A 74 3.38 13.18 -17.56
C TYR A 74 2.06 13.85 -17.17
N ILE A 75 1.46 14.61 -18.08
CA ILE A 75 0.23 15.36 -17.87
C ILE A 75 -0.81 14.94 -18.93
N GLU A 76 -2.05 14.85 -18.51
CA GLU A 76 -3.23 14.68 -19.35
C GLU A 76 -4.36 15.53 -18.78
N ASP A 77 -5.01 16.32 -19.60
CA ASP A 77 -6.12 17.22 -19.23
C ASP A 77 -5.82 18.11 -17.98
N GLY A 78 -4.57 18.51 -17.82
CA GLY A 78 -4.12 19.36 -16.70
C GLY A 78 -3.72 18.57 -15.43
N GLU A 79 -3.94 17.26 -15.39
CA GLU A 79 -3.64 16.40 -14.24
C GLU A 79 -2.34 15.61 -14.44
N ILE A 80 -1.63 15.34 -13.35
CA ILE A 80 -0.44 14.49 -13.39
C ILE A 80 -0.88 13.03 -13.45
N VAL A 81 -0.60 12.38 -14.58
CA VAL A 81 -0.95 10.97 -14.82
C VAL A 81 0.28 10.04 -14.80
N TYR A 82 1.49 10.57 -14.75
CA TYR A 82 2.70 9.77 -14.69
C TYR A 82 2.74 8.93 -13.40
N GLY A 83 2.85 7.64 -13.56
CA GLY A 83 2.85 6.70 -12.44
C GLY A 83 1.47 6.17 -12.06
N GLU A 84 0.40 6.66 -12.66
CA GLU A 84 -0.95 6.13 -12.45
C GLU A 84 -1.13 4.77 -13.15
N PHE A 85 -2.06 3.96 -12.64
CA PHE A 85 -2.42 2.70 -13.27
C PHE A 85 -3.33 2.96 -14.47
N LYS A 86 -3.07 2.26 -15.57
CA LYS A 86 -4.00 2.22 -16.70
C LYS A 86 -5.32 1.57 -16.27
N ILE A 87 -6.40 1.98 -16.90
CA ILE A 87 -7.76 1.50 -16.66
C ILE A 87 -8.34 0.81 -17.90
N GLY A 88 -9.48 0.15 -17.77
CA GLY A 88 -10.21 -0.44 -18.89
C GLY A 88 -9.44 -1.53 -19.64
N GLU A 89 -9.61 -1.57 -20.95
CA GLU A 89 -9.00 -2.57 -21.84
C GLU A 89 -7.47 -2.49 -21.88
N ASP A 90 -6.89 -1.30 -21.77
CA ASP A 90 -5.44 -1.15 -21.76
C ASP A 90 -4.80 -1.73 -20.49
N ALA A 91 -5.48 -1.62 -19.36
CA ALA A 91 -5.07 -2.29 -18.13
C ALA A 91 -5.14 -3.82 -18.25
N LYS A 92 -6.15 -4.35 -18.95
CA LYS A 92 -6.31 -5.78 -19.18
C LYS A 92 -5.20 -6.33 -20.08
N LYS A 93 -4.98 -5.71 -21.24
CA LYS A 93 -3.87 -6.06 -22.16
C LYS A 93 -2.53 -6.02 -21.46
N ALA A 94 -2.28 -4.98 -20.67
CA ALA A 94 -1.03 -4.83 -19.91
C ALA A 94 -0.84 -5.95 -18.87
N ARG A 95 -1.89 -6.32 -18.13
CA ARG A 95 -1.84 -7.43 -17.17
C ARG A 95 -1.57 -8.77 -17.85
N ASP A 96 -2.20 -9.03 -19.00
CA ASP A 96 -2.00 -10.26 -19.75
C ASP A 96 -0.57 -10.36 -20.29
N PHE A 97 -0.02 -9.24 -20.78
CA PHE A 97 1.40 -9.15 -21.14
C PHE A 97 2.31 -9.46 -19.96
N VAL A 98 2.10 -8.83 -18.80
CA VAL A 98 2.93 -9.05 -17.60
C VAL A 98 2.89 -10.49 -17.13
N LYS A 99 1.74 -11.17 -17.23
CA LYS A 99 1.60 -12.60 -16.88
C LYS A 99 2.39 -13.51 -17.82
N SER A 100 2.49 -13.14 -19.10
CA SER A 100 3.23 -13.93 -20.11
C SER A 100 4.73 -13.66 -20.15
N ALA A 101 5.16 -12.50 -19.67
CA ALA A 101 6.55 -12.09 -19.68
C ALA A 101 7.35 -12.73 -18.54
N LYS A 102 8.65 -12.88 -18.74
CA LYS A 102 9.57 -13.37 -17.70
C LYS A 102 9.84 -12.26 -16.69
N THR A 103 9.74 -12.60 -15.40
CA THR A 103 10.30 -11.74 -14.34
C THR A 103 11.78 -12.03 -14.20
N ASP A 104 12.62 -11.00 -14.23
CA ASP A 104 14.07 -11.09 -14.20
C ASP A 104 14.63 -9.96 -13.33
N PHE A 105 15.33 -10.32 -12.26
CA PHE A 105 15.86 -9.39 -11.26
C PHE A 105 17.30 -8.97 -11.50
N GLU A 106 17.99 -9.49 -12.52
CA GLU A 106 19.42 -9.22 -12.76
C GLU A 106 19.75 -7.71 -12.82
N LEU A 107 18.91 -6.95 -13.52
CA LEU A 107 19.08 -5.48 -13.58
C LEU A 107 18.87 -4.82 -12.22
N LEU A 108 17.86 -5.27 -11.45
CA LEU A 108 17.62 -4.78 -10.11
C LEU A 108 18.79 -5.08 -9.17
N ASP A 109 19.29 -6.32 -9.19
CA ASP A 109 20.43 -6.74 -8.37
C ASP A 109 21.68 -5.95 -8.72
N THR A 110 21.92 -5.69 -10.02
CA THR A 110 23.01 -4.84 -10.49
C THR A 110 22.90 -3.42 -9.89
N GLU A 111 21.73 -2.83 -9.90
CA GLU A 111 21.53 -1.48 -9.36
C GLU A 111 21.63 -1.44 -7.83
N VAL A 112 21.13 -2.46 -7.14
CA VAL A 112 21.31 -2.63 -5.69
C VAL A 112 22.80 -2.75 -5.34
N ASN A 113 23.55 -3.59 -6.07
CA ASN A 113 24.98 -3.78 -5.84
C ASN A 113 25.79 -2.49 -6.06
N LYS A 114 25.42 -1.64 -7.02
CA LYS A 114 26.04 -0.31 -7.16
C LYS A 114 25.85 0.57 -5.92
N ILE A 115 24.66 0.54 -5.32
CA ILE A 115 24.38 1.29 -4.09
C ILE A 115 25.16 0.71 -2.92
N LEU A 116 25.16 -0.61 -2.77
CA LEU A 116 25.92 -1.30 -1.72
C LEU A 116 27.43 -1.00 -1.85
N TRP A 117 27.96 -1.02 -3.06
CA TRP A 117 29.34 -0.65 -3.31
C TRP A 117 29.64 0.78 -2.84
N THR A 118 28.75 1.72 -3.07
CA THR A 118 28.90 3.09 -2.55
C THR A 118 29.02 3.08 -1.02
N TYR A 119 28.16 2.34 -0.34
CA TYR A 119 28.17 2.30 1.13
C TYR A 119 29.39 1.57 1.70
N THR A 120 29.86 0.53 1.05
CA THR A 120 31.05 -0.21 1.48
C THR A 120 32.35 0.60 1.35
N ASN A 121 32.36 1.65 0.55
CA ASN A 121 33.49 2.57 0.37
C ASN A 121 33.40 3.83 1.24
N LEU A 122 32.59 3.79 2.31
CA LEU A 122 32.46 4.87 3.29
C LEU A 122 32.77 4.35 4.69
N PHE A 123 33.14 5.24 5.60
CA PHE A 123 33.41 4.87 6.99
C PHE A 123 32.16 4.30 7.67
N PRO A 124 32.16 3.04 8.13
CA PRO A 124 30.97 2.39 8.69
C PRO A 124 30.42 3.08 9.92
N GLY A 125 31.27 3.60 10.81
CA GLY A 125 30.84 4.35 11.99
C GLY A 125 30.12 5.65 11.64
N CYS A 126 30.58 6.35 10.60
CA CYS A 126 29.92 7.56 10.10
C CYS A 126 28.55 7.23 9.45
N LEU A 127 28.46 6.15 8.69
CA LEU A 127 27.19 5.70 8.11
C LEU A 127 26.18 5.37 9.20
N ILE A 128 26.55 4.54 10.18
CA ILE A 128 25.69 4.15 11.30
C ILE A 128 25.18 5.40 12.02
N LYS A 129 26.10 6.32 12.36
CA LYS A 129 25.73 7.54 13.10
C LYS A 129 24.83 8.47 12.30
N SER A 130 25.03 8.57 10.99
CA SER A 130 24.16 9.35 10.10
C SER A 130 22.74 8.77 10.07
N VAL A 131 22.63 7.44 9.91
CA VAL A 131 21.34 6.74 9.92
C VAL A 131 20.64 6.88 11.27
N GLU A 132 21.36 6.73 12.38
CA GLU A 132 20.81 6.96 13.72
C GLU A 132 20.27 8.38 13.88
N GLY A 133 21.05 9.40 13.50
CA GLY A 133 20.64 10.80 13.62
C GLY A 133 19.38 11.13 12.84
N ILE A 134 19.24 10.57 11.63
CA ILE A 134 18.03 10.73 10.82
C ILE A 134 16.84 9.99 11.46
N ARG A 135 17.06 8.75 11.92
CA ARG A 135 16.02 7.90 12.51
C ARG A 135 15.55 8.36 13.88
N MET A 136 16.36 9.14 14.61
CA MET A 136 15.93 9.69 15.90
C MET A 136 14.66 10.53 15.80
N LYS A 137 14.52 11.36 14.77
CA LYS A 137 13.29 12.12 14.53
C LYS A 137 12.08 11.20 14.29
N LYS A 138 12.28 10.15 13.48
CA LYS A 138 11.27 9.15 13.18
C LYS A 138 10.84 8.39 14.45
N LYS A 139 11.81 8.01 15.30
CA LYS A 139 11.56 7.28 16.53
C LYS A 139 10.73 8.07 17.55
N PHE A 140 10.93 9.37 17.65
CA PHE A 140 10.17 10.22 18.54
C PHE A 140 8.65 10.11 18.30
N PHE A 141 8.21 10.22 17.04
CA PHE A 141 6.78 10.10 16.68
C PHE A 141 6.26 8.68 16.84
N TRP A 142 7.06 7.70 16.47
CA TRP A 142 6.74 6.30 16.71
C TRP A 142 6.51 6.01 18.19
N ASP A 143 7.39 6.50 19.05
CA ASP A 143 7.28 6.28 20.49
C ASP A 143 6.05 6.98 21.11
N GLN A 144 5.61 8.09 20.53
CA GLN A 144 4.35 8.76 20.93
C GLN A 144 3.12 8.01 20.43
N GLY A 145 3.09 7.64 19.16
CA GLY A 145 1.94 6.99 18.51
C GLY A 145 1.68 5.56 18.97
N LYS A 146 2.73 4.81 19.29
CA LYS A 146 2.61 3.36 19.54
C LYS A 146 1.69 2.98 20.70
N THR A 147 1.56 3.83 21.74
CA THR A 147 0.68 3.55 22.88
C THR A 147 -0.78 3.64 22.47
N VAL A 148 -1.15 4.69 21.75
CA VAL A 148 -2.50 4.89 21.21
C VAL A 148 -2.83 3.78 20.22
N ASN A 149 -1.92 3.51 19.29
CA ASN A 149 -2.09 2.46 18.28
C ASN A 149 -2.25 1.08 18.91
N ARG A 150 -1.54 0.78 19.98
CA ARG A 150 -1.65 -0.48 20.71
C ARG A 150 -3.03 -0.64 21.36
N HIS A 151 -3.54 0.41 22.01
CA HIS A 151 -4.88 0.38 22.61
C HIS A 151 -5.96 0.25 21.55
N TRP A 152 -5.85 1.00 20.46
CA TRP A 152 -6.73 0.87 19.32
C TRP A 152 -6.75 -0.55 18.76
N LEU A 153 -5.57 -1.12 18.50
CA LEU A 153 -5.45 -2.48 17.97
C LEU A 153 -6.12 -3.53 18.88
N ALA A 154 -5.95 -3.40 20.20
CA ALA A 154 -6.56 -4.30 21.17
C ALA A 154 -8.10 -4.29 21.09
N VAL A 155 -8.70 -3.11 20.95
CA VAL A 155 -10.16 -2.96 20.75
C VAL A 155 -10.56 -3.50 19.38
N ASN A 156 -9.84 -3.10 18.35
CA ASN A 156 -10.17 -3.40 16.95
C ASN A 156 -10.12 -4.90 16.62
N MET A 157 -9.22 -5.66 17.27
CA MET A 157 -9.15 -7.12 17.10
C MET A 157 -10.43 -7.86 17.53
N ASN A 158 -11.25 -7.25 18.40
CA ASN A 158 -12.52 -7.82 18.84
C ASN A 158 -13.75 -7.30 18.05
N CYS A 159 -13.54 -6.48 17.05
CA CYS A 159 -14.62 -5.92 16.23
C CYS A 159 -14.26 -5.92 14.72
N GLU A 160 -13.94 -4.77 14.15
CA GLU A 160 -13.75 -4.63 12.70
C GLU A 160 -12.65 -5.52 12.12
N ALA A 161 -11.53 -5.70 12.83
CA ALA A 161 -10.47 -6.58 12.38
C ALA A 161 -10.91 -8.04 12.35
N TYR A 162 -11.69 -8.48 13.32
CA TYR A 162 -12.24 -9.84 13.32
C TYR A 162 -13.11 -10.10 12.08
N LEU A 163 -14.02 -9.18 11.77
CA LEU A 163 -14.86 -9.27 10.58
C LEU A 163 -14.02 -9.21 9.28
N GLY A 164 -13.15 -8.20 9.16
CA GLY A 164 -12.38 -7.95 7.95
C GLY A 164 -11.38 -9.04 7.62
N PHE A 165 -10.62 -9.52 8.62
CA PHE A 165 -9.66 -10.62 8.41
C PHE A 165 -10.35 -11.96 8.16
N ASN A 166 -11.48 -12.23 8.81
CA ASN A 166 -12.25 -13.43 8.51
C ASN A 166 -12.79 -13.41 7.08
N ALA A 167 -13.39 -12.31 6.63
CA ALA A 167 -13.83 -12.17 5.25
C ALA A 167 -12.68 -12.42 4.25
N PHE A 168 -11.53 -11.80 4.47
CA PHE A 168 -10.35 -11.97 3.61
C PHE A 168 -9.82 -13.42 3.62
N ASN A 169 -9.68 -14.03 4.79
CA ASN A 169 -9.09 -15.37 4.93
C ASN A 169 -10.02 -16.48 4.46
N THR A 170 -11.33 -16.30 4.60
CA THR A 170 -12.33 -17.31 4.20
C THR A 170 -12.78 -17.18 2.75
N LYS A 171 -12.31 -16.20 2.02
CA LYS A 171 -12.64 -15.96 0.61
C LYS A 171 -12.58 -17.20 -0.28
N LYS A 172 -11.56 -18.05 -0.10
CA LYS A 172 -11.42 -19.29 -0.89
C LYS A 172 -12.52 -20.32 -0.61
N ILE A 173 -13.15 -20.24 0.56
CA ILE A 173 -14.19 -21.17 1.03
C ILE A 173 -15.57 -20.59 0.70
N THR A 174 -15.78 -19.33 1.03
CA THR A 174 -17.08 -18.64 0.92
C THR A 174 -17.32 -17.98 -0.44
N GLY A 175 -16.25 -17.75 -1.22
CA GLY A 175 -16.29 -16.95 -2.44
C GLY A 175 -16.45 -15.45 -2.18
N GLN A 176 -16.48 -15.03 -0.92
CA GLN A 176 -16.87 -13.69 -0.51
C GLN A 176 -15.78 -13.06 0.37
N ASP A 177 -15.20 -11.97 -0.11
CA ASP A 177 -14.28 -11.12 0.63
C ASP A 177 -14.76 -9.67 0.72
N VAL A 178 -15.97 -9.43 0.26
CA VAL A 178 -16.57 -8.10 0.20
C VAL A 178 -17.46 -7.88 1.40
N ILE A 179 -17.29 -6.75 2.04
CA ILE A 179 -18.13 -6.28 3.14
C ILE A 179 -19.03 -5.18 2.59
N ASP A 180 -20.33 -5.27 2.86
CA ASP A 180 -21.27 -4.18 2.60
C ASP A 180 -21.10 -3.09 3.69
N PHE A 181 -20.19 -2.16 3.43
CA PHE A 181 -19.88 -1.09 4.37
C PHE A 181 -21.05 -0.11 4.60
N ILE A 182 -21.99 -0.01 3.70
CA ILE A 182 -23.18 0.82 3.87
C ILE A 182 -24.13 0.17 4.85
N GLU A 183 -24.41 -1.12 4.67
CA GLU A 183 -25.22 -1.90 5.60
C GLU A 183 -24.55 -1.99 6.98
N TYR A 184 -23.24 -2.18 7.01
CA TYR A 184 -22.46 -2.15 8.26
C TYR A 184 -22.72 -0.87 9.06
N ARG A 185 -22.59 0.28 8.42
CA ARG A 185 -22.80 1.60 9.05
C ARG A 185 -24.25 1.82 9.47
N ARG A 186 -25.19 1.36 8.65
CA ARG A 186 -26.62 1.46 8.96
C ARG A 186 -26.96 0.71 10.25
N ARG A 187 -26.52 -0.54 10.37
CA ARG A 187 -26.74 -1.39 11.56
C ARG A 187 -26.03 -0.83 12.78
N GLN A 188 -24.79 -0.40 12.63
CA GLN A 188 -24.04 0.25 13.71
C GLN A 188 -24.76 1.52 14.21
N ALA A 189 -25.29 2.35 13.33
CA ALA A 189 -26.04 3.54 13.70
C ALA A 189 -27.37 3.24 14.41
N GLN A 190 -27.93 2.05 14.20
CA GLN A 190 -29.12 1.55 14.90
C GLN A 190 -28.80 0.92 16.28
N GLY A 191 -27.51 0.88 16.64
CA GLY A 191 -27.06 0.32 17.91
C GLY A 191 -27.14 -1.21 17.97
N GLU A 192 -27.16 -1.90 16.81
CA GLU A 192 -27.13 -3.36 16.78
C GLU A 192 -25.80 -3.89 17.39
N ALA A 193 -25.90 -4.99 18.13
CA ALA A 193 -24.73 -5.64 18.72
C ALA A 193 -23.82 -6.21 17.62
N PHE A 194 -22.52 -6.06 17.80
CA PHE A 194 -21.52 -6.64 16.89
C PHE A 194 -21.32 -8.13 17.22
N ASP A 195 -22.18 -8.97 16.69
CA ASP A 195 -22.20 -10.42 16.89
C ASP A 195 -22.13 -11.18 15.55
N LEU A 196 -22.30 -12.50 15.60
CA LEU A 196 -22.24 -13.34 14.42
C LEU A 196 -23.37 -13.09 13.42
N GLU A 197 -24.55 -12.68 13.89
CA GLU A 197 -25.68 -12.34 13.03
C GLU A 197 -25.42 -11.04 12.29
N PHE A 198 -24.93 -10.02 13.00
CA PHE A 198 -24.46 -8.76 12.40
C PHE A 198 -23.40 -9.02 11.32
N MET A 199 -22.37 -9.81 11.65
CA MET A 199 -21.30 -10.12 10.71
C MET A 199 -21.79 -10.87 9.48
N ALA A 200 -22.68 -11.85 9.64
CA ALA A 200 -23.27 -12.58 8.53
C ALA A 200 -24.11 -11.69 7.61
N ALA A 201 -24.82 -10.72 8.18
CA ALA A 201 -25.68 -9.81 7.43
C ALA A 201 -24.91 -8.85 6.52
N VAL A 202 -23.68 -8.48 6.89
CA VAL A 202 -22.83 -7.53 6.12
C VAL A 202 -21.82 -8.22 5.21
N LEU A 203 -21.66 -9.53 5.31
CA LEU A 203 -20.77 -10.29 4.42
C LEU A 203 -21.44 -10.59 3.08
N GLY A 204 -20.67 -10.44 1.99
CA GLY A 204 -20.97 -11.07 0.72
C GLY A 204 -21.94 -10.35 -0.20
N LYS A 205 -22.28 -9.10 0.04
CA LYS A 205 -23.03 -8.30 -0.91
C LYS A 205 -22.07 -7.45 -1.73
N PRO A 206 -21.89 -7.69 -3.04
CA PRO A 206 -21.12 -6.79 -3.87
C PRO A 206 -21.81 -5.42 -3.89
N GLN A 207 -21.07 -4.36 -3.60
CA GLN A 207 -21.56 -3.02 -3.88
C GLN A 207 -21.89 -2.95 -5.39
N LYS A 208 -23.13 -2.64 -5.70
CA LYS A 208 -23.50 -2.25 -7.07
C LYS A 208 -22.84 -0.89 -7.30
N SER A 209 -21.79 -0.88 -8.12
CA SER A 209 -21.17 0.32 -8.67
C SER A 209 -22.16 1.07 -9.57
#